data_a8d39adba2d0ca1485d47ad9bf7da87f
#
_entry.id   a8d39adba2d0ca1485d47ad9bf7da87f
#
_cell.length_a   1.000
_cell.length_b   1.000
_cell.length_c   1.000
_cell.angle_alpha   90.00
_cell.angle_beta   90.00
_cell.angle_gamma   90.00
#
_symmetry.space_group_name_H-M   'P 1'
#
loop_
_entity.id
_entity.type
_entity.pdbx_description
1 polymer ?
#
loop_
_entity_poly.entity_id
_entity_poly.type
_entity_poly.pdbx_seq_one_letter_code
_entity_poly.pdbx_strand_id
1 'polypeptide(L)'
;MKKGQIKSGGILLLTAIIWGIAFVAQSVGMDYVGPFTFNCVRFFIGGIVLIPCIAILKKWNGTEGESNKEDLRTLWIGGICCGIALAAASCLQQIGIMHTTVGKAGFITACYILLVPVFGLFFHKKCGILVWIGVLMAVAGLYFLCINENLMIGKGDIFVFLCAIVFAIHILVIDHFSSKADGVKMSCIQFFVSGILCLVPTLVLEHPHMAQLLAAWQPILYAGVLSCGVAYTLQIIGQKGMNPTVASLILSLESVISVLAGILILHQTPTSREVLGCILMFTAILLAQLPTPSKKSRQ
;
A
#
# COMPACT_ATOMS: atom_id res chain seq x y z
N MET A 1 8.14 -9.85 -22.40
CA MET A 1 8.42 -8.80 -21.36
C MET A 1 9.88 -8.39 -21.45
N LYS A 2 10.19 -7.08 -21.41
CA LYS A 2 11.60 -6.60 -21.39
C LYS A 2 12.23 -6.99 -20.05
N LYS A 3 13.51 -7.37 -20.05
CA LYS A 3 14.25 -7.84 -18.85
C LYS A 3 14.09 -6.91 -17.60
N GLY A 4 13.93 -5.61 -17.82
CA GLY A 4 13.64 -4.62 -16.76
C GLY A 4 12.26 -4.77 -16.11
N GLN A 5 11.22 -5.13 -16.86
CA GLN A 5 9.87 -5.30 -16.33
C GLN A 5 9.75 -6.54 -15.42
N ILE A 6 10.52 -7.60 -15.70
CA ILE A 6 10.58 -8.80 -14.86
C ILE A 6 11.21 -8.45 -13.51
N LYS A 7 12.31 -7.67 -13.51
CA LYS A 7 12.98 -7.21 -12.29
C LYS A 7 12.04 -6.35 -11.43
N SER A 8 11.38 -5.37 -12.04
CA SER A 8 10.41 -4.51 -11.35
C SER A 8 9.23 -5.31 -10.78
N GLY A 9 8.72 -6.30 -11.54
CA GLY A 9 7.67 -7.20 -11.08
C GLY A 9 8.09 -8.01 -9.84
N GLY A 10 9.32 -8.55 -9.83
CA GLY A 10 9.87 -9.25 -8.67
C GLY A 10 10.04 -8.36 -7.44
N ILE A 11 10.44 -7.11 -7.63
CA ILE A 11 10.54 -6.11 -6.55
C ILE A 11 9.16 -5.83 -5.94
N LEU A 12 8.14 -5.60 -6.78
CA LEU A 12 6.77 -5.35 -6.31
C LEU A 12 6.13 -6.58 -5.65
N LEU A 13 6.46 -7.80 -6.11
CA LEU A 13 6.02 -9.03 -5.45
C LEU A 13 6.60 -9.15 -4.04
N LEU A 14 7.89 -8.85 -3.86
CA LEU A 14 8.50 -8.81 -2.53
C LEU A 14 7.83 -7.77 -1.64
N THR A 15 7.51 -6.61 -2.18
CA THR A 15 6.72 -5.57 -1.49
C THR A 15 5.38 -6.12 -1.02
N ALA A 16 4.63 -6.80 -1.88
CA ALA A 16 3.34 -7.40 -1.57
C ALA A 16 3.44 -8.45 -0.46
N ILE A 17 4.49 -9.27 -0.45
CA ILE A 17 4.73 -10.25 0.63
C ILE A 17 4.96 -9.55 1.96
N ILE A 18 5.83 -8.54 1.99
CA ILE A 18 6.12 -7.79 3.23
C ILE A 18 4.85 -7.11 3.75
N TRP A 19 4.05 -6.50 2.87
CA TRP A 19 2.83 -5.81 3.28
C TRP A 19 1.73 -6.76 3.71
N GLY A 20 1.55 -7.90 3.05
CA GLY A 20 0.58 -8.91 3.48
C GLY A 20 0.82 -9.38 4.91
N ILE A 21 2.09 -9.61 5.28
CA ILE A 21 2.47 -9.94 6.66
C ILE A 21 2.33 -8.71 7.58
N ALA A 22 2.57 -7.50 7.06
CA ALA A 22 2.44 -6.27 7.85
C ALA A 22 1.02 -6.02 8.38
N PHE A 23 -0.02 -6.54 7.73
CA PHE A 23 -1.39 -6.47 8.25
C PHE A 23 -1.52 -7.17 9.62
N VAL A 24 -0.81 -8.28 9.82
CA VAL A 24 -0.74 -8.95 11.13
C VAL A 24 -0.04 -8.06 12.15
N ALA A 25 1.12 -7.51 11.81
CA ALA A 25 1.83 -6.60 12.71
C ALA A 25 0.99 -5.36 13.05
N GLN A 26 0.28 -4.81 12.09
CA GLN A 26 -0.63 -3.68 12.30
C GLN A 26 -1.80 -4.06 13.23
N SER A 27 -2.39 -5.24 13.07
CA SER A 27 -3.48 -5.73 13.92
C SER A 27 -2.99 -5.94 15.36
N VAL A 28 -1.89 -6.68 15.55
CA VAL A 28 -1.29 -6.91 16.87
C VAL A 28 -0.84 -5.59 17.53
N GLY A 29 -0.35 -4.63 16.76
CA GLY A 29 0.02 -3.33 17.28
C GLY A 29 -1.13 -2.57 17.94
N MET A 30 -2.37 -2.77 17.48
CA MET A 30 -3.56 -2.13 18.03
C MET A 30 -3.96 -2.64 19.41
N ASP A 31 -3.43 -3.78 19.85
CA ASP A 31 -3.64 -4.28 21.21
C ASP A 31 -2.87 -3.47 22.27
N TYR A 32 -1.87 -2.69 21.83
CA TYR A 32 -0.95 -1.97 22.71
C TYR A 32 -1.05 -0.46 22.59
N VAL A 33 -1.17 0.07 21.37
CA VAL A 33 -1.13 1.51 21.08
C VAL A 33 -2.23 1.92 20.11
N GLY A 34 -2.62 3.19 20.13
CA GLY A 34 -3.61 3.72 19.20
C GLY A 34 -3.11 3.82 17.76
N PRO A 35 -4.04 3.96 16.80
CA PRO A 35 -3.74 3.97 15.37
C PRO A 35 -2.81 5.10 14.93
N PHE A 36 -2.93 6.28 15.52
CA PHE A 36 -2.07 7.42 15.18
C PHE A 36 -0.67 7.26 15.76
N THR A 37 -0.57 6.77 17.00
CA THR A 37 0.72 6.46 17.65
C THR A 37 1.49 5.40 16.87
N PHE A 38 0.84 4.32 16.50
CA PHE A 38 1.46 3.25 15.71
C PHE A 38 2.00 3.80 14.38
N ASN A 39 1.19 4.57 13.65
CA ASN A 39 1.59 5.18 12.38
C ASN A 39 2.72 6.19 12.55
N CYS A 40 2.63 7.07 13.57
CA CYS A 40 3.64 8.06 13.85
C CYS A 40 5.02 7.40 14.06
N VAL A 41 5.09 6.42 14.96
CA VAL A 41 6.35 5.78 15.31
C VAL A 41 6.92 4.95 14.17
N ARG A 42 6.09 4.16 13.46
CA ARG A 42 6.58 3.35 12.33
C ARG A 42 7.10 4.21 11.18
N PHE A 43 6.49 5.37 10.92
CA PHE A 43 6.95 6.26 9.87
C PHE A 43 8.28 6.93 10.23
N PHE A 44 8.45 7.41 11.46
CA PHE A 44 9.75 7.92 11.90
C PHE A 44 10.84 6.86 11.84
N ILE A 45 10.56 5.63 12.27
CA ILE A 45 11.51 4.52 12.13
C ILE A 45 11.86 4.29 10.66
N GLY A 46 10.86 4.23 9.76
CA GLY A 46 11.05 4.07 8.32
C GLY A 46 11.95 5.17 7.74
N GLY A 47 11.69 6.44 8.09
CA GLY A 47 12.50 7.58 7.66
C GLY A 47 13.94 7.50 8.18
N ILE A 48 14.12 7.20 9.46
CA ILE A 48 15.45 7.09 10.09
C ILE A 48 16.27 5.97 9.48
N VAL A 49 15.67 4.81 9.20
CA VAL A 49 16.35 3.66 8.57
C VAL A 49 16.81 4.00 7.15
N LEU A 50 16.12 4.87 6.43
CA LEU A 50 16.50 5.25 5.07
C LEU A 50 17.67 6.23 5.02
N ILE A 51 17.95 7.01 6.08
CA ILE A 51 19.07 7.95 6.11
C ILE A 51 20.42 7.24 5.85
N PRO A 52 20.82 6.20 6.61
CA PRO A 52 22.05 5.48 6.34
C PRO A 52 21.99 4.75 4.99
N CYS A 53 20.83 4.24 4.55
CA CYS A 53 20.69 3.62 3.24
C CYS A 53 21.02 4.61 2.11
N ILE A 54 20.52 5.85 2.18
CA ILE A 54 20.84 6.91 1.21
C ILE A 54 22.36 7.20 1.19
N ALA A 55 22.99 7.31 2.38
CA ALA A 55 24.42 7.57 2.49
C ALA A 55 25.27 6.43 1.89
N ILE A 56 24.89 5.16 2.17
CA ILE A 56 25.56 3.97 1.63
C ILE A 56 25.42 3.90 0.11
N LEU A 57 24.20 4.09 -0.42
CA LEU A 57 23.94 4.07 -1.86
C LEU A 57 24.71 5.17 -2.59
N LYS A 58 24.80 6.37 -2.01
CA LYS A 58 25.59 7.47 -2.56
C LYS A 58 27.06 7.10 -2.64
N LYS A 59 27.61 6.44 -1.62
CA LYS A 59 29.01 5.98 -1.60
C LYS A 59 29.27 4.86 -2.60
N TRP A 60 28.29 3.96 -2.81
CA TRP A 60 28.46 2.78 -3.69
C TRP A 60 28.32 3.12 -5.17
N ASN A 61 27.41 4.04 -5.52
CA ASN A 61 27.21 4.47 -6.91
C ASN A 61 28.33 5.39 -7.43
N GLY A 62 29.33 5.73 -6.60
CA GLY A 62 30.44 6.60 -6.95
C GLY A 62 30.01 8.03 -7.27
N THR A 63 30.93 8.97 -7.16
CA THR A 63 30.76 10.35 -7.61
C THR A 63 30.78 10.50 -9.14
N GLU A 64 30.88 9.39 -9.87
CA GLU A 64 30.97 9.31 -11.34
C GLU A 64 29.62 8.85 -11.94
N GLY A 65 28.69 9.67 -11.96
CA GLY A 65 27.46 9.47 -12.73
C GLY A 65 26.75 10.80 -12.76
N GLU A 66 26.97 11.50 -13.86
CA GLU A 66 26.22 12.65 -14.32
C GLU A 66 25.18 13.13 -13.30
N SER A 67 25.52 14.21 -12.62
CA SER A 67 24.57 15.11 -12.02
C SER A 67 23.56 15.58 -13.13
N ASN A 68 22.66 14.70 -13.53
CA ASN A 68 21.35 15.19 -13.87
C ASN A 68 20.94 15.94 -12.62
N LYS A 69 20.96 17.27 -12.69
CA LYS A 69 20.58 18.16 -11.59
C LYS A 69 19.24 17.64 -11.11
N GLU A 70 19.28 16.80 -10.05
CA GLU A 70 18.08 16.28 -9.42
C GLU A 70 17.26 17.50 -9.12
N ASP A 71 16.09 17.62 -9.73
CA ASP A 71 15.23 18.75 -9.46
C ASP A 71 14.74 18.62 -8.02
N LEU A 72 15.50 19.24 -7.10
CA LEU A 72 15.20 19.24 -5.68
C LEU A 72 13.76 19.69 -5.40
N ARG A 73 13.22 20.58 -6.22
CA ARG A 73 11.82 21.01 -6.11
C ARG A 73 10.87 19.86 -6.39
N THR A 74 11.10 19.11 -7.46
CA THR A 74 10.30 17.92 -7.81
C THR A 74 10.42 16.84 -6.75
N LEU A 75 11.62 16.61 -6.19
CA LEU A 75 11.84 15.66 -5.11
C LEU A 75 11.02 16.01 -3.85
N TRP A 76 11.11 17.27 -3.39
CA TRP A 76 10.37 17.72 -2.20
C TRP A 76 8.86 17.72 -2.43
N ILE A 77 8.37 18.22 -3.57
CA ILE A 77 6.94 18.20 -3.89
C ILE A 77 6.43 16.75 -3.94
N GLY A 78 7.14 15.86 -4.63
CA GLY A 78 6.79 14.44 -4.72
C GLY A 78 6.74 13.77 -3.35
N GLY A 79 7.78 13.96 -2.53
CA GLY A 79 7.84 13.40 -1.18
C GLY A 79 6.74 13.92 -0.26
N ILE A 80 6.43 15.24 -0.31
CA ILE A 80 5.35 15.84 0.48
C ILE A 80 3.98 15.32 0.03
N CYS A 81 3.69 15.32 -1.28
CA CYS A 81 2.43 14.80 -1.80
C CYS A 81 2.22 13.31 -1.46
N CYS A 82 3.27 12.49 -1.64
CA CYS A 82 3.23 11.09 -1.24
C CYS A 82 3.03 10.96 0.27
N GLY A 83 3.70 11.78 1.09
CA GLY A 83 3.60 11.74 2.54
C GLY A 83 2.20 12.11 3.06
N ILE A 84 1.56 13.12 2.48
CA ILE A 84 0.17 13.50 2.83
C ILE A 84 -0.79 12.36 2.49
N ALA A 85 -0.70 11.81 1.28
CA ALA A 85 -1.55 10.71 0.85
C ALA A 85 -1.31 9.45 1.71
N LEU A 86 -0.05 9.14 2.01
CA LEU A 86 0.33 8.00 2.85
C LEU A 86 -0.19 8.15 4.28
N ALA A 87 -0.06 9.33 4.90
CA ALA A 87 -0.57 9.58 6.24
C ALA A 87 -2.09 9.37 6.30
N ALA A 88 -2.82 9.99 5.37
CA ALA A 88 -4.28 9.86 5.31
C ALA A 88 -4.72 8.41 5.08
N ALA A 89 -4.14 7.71 4.10
CA ALA A 89 -4.47 6.32 3.81
C ALA A 89 -4.16 5.41 5.01
N SER A 90 -2.98 5.56 5.61
CA SER A 90 -2.55 4.71 6.72
C SER A 90 -3.34 4.96 8.01
N CYS A 91 -3.76 6.19 8.28
CA CYS A 91 -4.63 6.48 9.43
C CYS A 91 -6.00 5.83 9.24
N LEU A 92 -6.61 5.96 8.06
CA LEU A 92 -7.87 5.30 7.74
C LEU A 92 -7.75 3.76 7.82
N GLN A 93 -6.66 3.21 7.29
CA GLN A 93 -6.40 1.77 7.34
C GLN A 93 -6.26 1.29 8.78
N GLN A 94 -5.49 1.99 9.59
CA GLN A 94 -5.20 1.58 10.96
C GLN A 94 -6.43 1.65 11.85
N ILE A 95 -7.26 2.70 11.70
CA ILE A 95 -8.58 2.79 12.36
C ILE A 95 -9.47 1.64 11.91
N GLY A 96 -9.45 1.30 10.63
CA GLY A 96 -10.24 0.21 10.09
C GLY A 96 -9.81 -1.16 10.64
N ILE A 97 -8.53 -1.42 10.71
CA ILE A 97 -7.96 -2.69 11.23
C ILE A 97 -8.37 -2.98 12.68
N MET A 98 -8.60 -1.95 13.50
CA MET A 98 -9.12 -2.13 14.87
C MET A 98 -10.50 -2.80 14.91
N HIS A 99 -11.25 -2.77 13.82
CA HIS A 99 -12.66 -3.19 13.78
C HIS A 99 -12.96 -4.22 12.68
N THR A 100 -11.93 -4.81 12.07
CA THR A 100 -12.07 -5.83 11.02
C THR A 100 -10.97 -6.87 11.11
N THR A 101 -11.10 -7.99 10.39
CA THR A 101 -10.06 -9.04 10.36
C THR A 101 -8.92 -8.66 9.41
N VAL A 102 -7.75 -9.23 9.65
CA VAL A 102 -6.54 -9.03 8.81
C VAL A 102 -6.82 -9.37 7.34
N GLY A 103 -7.50 -10.49 7.10
CA GLY A 103 -7.87 -10.90 5.74
C GLY A 103 -8.79 -9.90 5.06
N LYS A 104 -9.87 -9.44 5.75
CA LYS A 104 -10.78 -8.43 5.21
C LYS A 104 -10.05 -7.13 4.92
N ALA A 105 -9.23 -6.65 5.87
CA ALA A 105 -8.45 -5.43 5.68
C ALA A 105 -7.56 -5.50 4.45
N GLY A 106 -6.85 -6.63 4.23
CA GLY A 106 -6.02 -6.83 3.05
C GLY A 106 -6.81 -6.80 1.74
N PHE A 107 -7.94 -7.52 1.67
CA PHE A 107 -8.76 -7.55 0.45
C PHE A 107 -9.45 -6.22 0.15
N ILE A 108 -10.02 -5.56 1.17
CA ILE A 108 -10.68 -4.26 0.97
C ILE A 108 -9.65 -3.20 0.55
N THR A 109 -8.45 -3.20 1.18
CA THR A 109 -7.35 -2.32 0.77
C THR A 109 -6.98 -2.58 -0.69
N ALA A 110 -6.85 -3.83 -1.13
CA ALA A 110 -6.50 -4.19 -2.49
C ALA A 110 -7.51 -3.70 -3.56
N CYS A 111 -8.69 -3.19 -3.17
CA CYS A 111 -9.61 -2.53 -4.10
C CYS A 111 -9.01 -1.31 -4.79
N TYR A 112 -7.90 -0.75 -4.28
CA TYR A 112 -7.17 0.30 -5.00
C TYR A 112 -6.80 -0.12 -6.43
N ILE A 113 -6.64 -1.42 -6.69
CA ILE A 113 -6.36 -1.95 -8.04
C ILE A 113 -7.44 -1.61 -9.06
N LEU A 114 -8.68 -1.56 -8.61
CA LEU A 114 -9.82 -1.21 -9.46
C LEU A 114 -9.97 0.30 -9.57
N LEU A 115 -9.64 1.01 -8.49
CA LEU A 115 -9.73 2.46 -8.41
C LEU A 115 -8.62 3.15 -9.24
N VAL A 116 -7.40 2.59 -9.27
CA VAL A 116 -6.29 3.13 -10.07
C VAL A 116 -6.64 3.29 -11.55
N PRO A 117 -7.13 2.27 -12.28
CA PRO A 117 -7.54 2.47 -13.66
C PRO A 117 -8.77 3.37 -13.81
N VAL A 118 -9.73 3.34 -12.86
CA VAL A 118 -10.90 4.24 -12.87
C VAL A 118 -10.44 5.70 -12.75
N PHE A 119 -9.58 6.01 -11.80
CA PHE A 119 -8.99 7.35 -11.68
C PHE A 119 -8.11 7.70 -12.88
N GLY A 120 -7.45 6.71 -13.49
CA GLY A 120 -6.70 6.87 -14.72
C GLY A 120 -7.53 7.41 -15.89
N LEU A 121 -8.86 7.17 -15.91
CA LEU A 121 -9.76 7.73 -16.92
C LEU A 121 -9.78 9.27 -16.87
N PHE A 122 -9.72 9.87 -15.68
CA PHE A 122 -9.65 11.33 -15.54
C PHE A 122 -8.36 11.90 -16.15
N PHE A 123 -7.32 11.07 -16.29
CA PHE A 123 -6.07 11.41 -16.99
C PHE A 123 -6.06 10.88 -18.45
N HIS A 124 -7.23 10.64 -19.04
CA HIS A 124 -7.42 10.19 -20.42
C HIS A 124 -6.77 8.82 -20.74
N LYS A 125 -6.47 8.00 -19.71
CA LYS A 125 -5.98 6.63 -19.90
C LYS A 125 -7.18 5.71 -20.18
N LYS A 126 -7.15 4.99 -21.29
CA LYS A 126 -8.23 4.06 -21.70
C LYS A 126 -8.16 2.77 -20.86
N CYS A 127 -9.30 2.33 -20.34
CA CYS A 127 -9.44 1.04 -19.66
C CYS A 127 -10.06 0.01 -20.59
N GLY A 128 -9.51 -1.22 -20.58
CA GLY A 128 -10.06 -2.35 -21.34
C GLY A 128 -11.34 -2.91 -20.70
N ILE A 129 -12.15 -3.61 -21.49
CA ILE A 129 -13.41 -4.23 -21.03
C ILE A 129 -13.18 -5.22 -19.87
N LEU A 130 -12.05 -5.92 -19.86
CA LEU A 130 -11.71 -6.88 -18.81
C LEU A 130 -11.53 -6.20 -17.43
N VAL A 131 -11.06 -4.95 -17.42
CA VAL A 131 -10.99 -4.14 -16.18
C VAL A 131 -12.40 -3.90 -15.63
N TRP A 132 -13.38 -3.56 -16.48
CA TRP A 132 -14.75 -3.33 -16.05
C TRP A 132 -15.43 -4.60 -15.53
N ILE A 133 -15.20 -5.74 -16.19
CA ILE A 133 -15.68 -7.05 -15.70
C ILE A 133 -15.03 -7.34 -14.34
N GLY A 134 -13.73 -7.09 -14.20
CA GLY A 134 -13.00 -7.18 -12.93
C GLY A 134 -13.61 -6.30 -11.83
N VAL A 135 -13.97 -5.05 -12.16
CA VAL A 135 -14.66 -4.13 -11.22
C VAL A 135 -15.98 -4.74 -10.72
N LEU A 136 -16.81 -5.25 -11.61
CA LEU A 136 -18.09 -5.86 -11.23
C LEU A 136 -17.90 -7.10 -10.35
N MET A 137 -16.94 -7.96 -10.69
CA MET A 137 -16.60 -9.14 -9.89
C MET A 137 -16.05 -8.76 -8.51
N ALA A 138 -15.25 -7.70 -8.43
CA ALA A 138 -14.71 -7.23 -7.16
C ALA A 138 -15.80 -6.61 -6.28
N VAL A 139 -16.76 -5.88 -6.84
CA VAL A 139 -17.94 -5.39 -6.10
C VAL A 139 -18.74 -6.57 -5.52
N ALA A 140 -18.94 -7.63 -6.31
CA ALA A 140 -19.58 -8.85 -5.80
C ALA A 140 -18.72 -9.52 -4.70
N GLY A 141 -17.41 -9.60 -4.88
CA GLY A 141 -16.48 -10.12 -3.86
C GLY A 141 -16.52 -9.32 -2.57
N LEU A 142 -16.53 -7.98 -2.65
CA LEU A 142 -16.69 -7.08 -1.51
C LEU A 142 -18.03 -7.31 -0.78
N TYR A 143 -19.11 -7.53 -1.51
CA TYR A 143 -20.40 -7.85 -0.93
C TYR A 143 -20.28 -9.08 -0.02
N PHE A 144 -19.71 -10.18 -0.51
CA PHE A 144 -19.54 -11.40 0.28
C PHE A 144 -18.56 -11.23 1.44
N LEU A 145 -17.58 -10.34 1.30
CA LEU A 145 -16.53 -10.12 2.30
C LEU A 145 -17.00 -9.20 3.44
N CYS A 146 -17.70 -8.11 3.11
CA CYS A 146 -17.99 -7.01 4.04
C CYS A 146 -19.39 -7.09 4.63
N ILE A 147 -20.38 -7.62 3.90
CA ILE A 147 -21.77 -7.65 4.38
C ILE A 147 -21.99 -8.91 5.22
N ASN A 148 -22.28 -8.73 6.49
CA ASN A 148 -22.61 -9.81 7.43
C ASN A 148 -24.04 -10.35 7.19
N GLU A 149 -24.43 -11.37 7.96
CA GLU A 149 -25.78 -11.99 7.87
C GLU A 149 -26.92 -11.01 8.13
N ASN A 150 -26.66 -9.91 8.86
CA ASN A 150 -27.61 -8.85 9.13
C ASN A 150 -27.62 -7.75 8.06
N LEU A 151 -26.98 -7.94 6.91
CA LEU A 151 -26.83 -6.99 5.81
C LEU A 151 -26.19 -5.65 6.23
N MET A 152 -25.36 -5.66 7.27
CA MET A 152 -24.67 -4.49 7.76
C MET A 152 -23.19 -4.52 7.36
N ILE A 153 -22.68 -3.38 6.90
CA ILE A 153 -21.27 -3.15 6.65
C ILE A 153 -20.60 -2.76 7.98
N GLY A 154 -19.51 -3.41 8.33
CA GLY A 154 -18.73 -3.10 9.52
C GLY A 154 -18.11 -1.69 9.43
N LYS A 155 -18.03 -0.98 10.57
CA LYS A 155 -17.38 0.33 10.62
C LYS A 155 -15.92 0.25 10.12
N GLY A 156 -15.20 -0.81 10.48
CA GLY A 156 -13.83 -1.06 10.02
C GLY A 156 -13.72 -1.17 8.51
N ASP A 157 -14.66 -1.88 7.88
CA ASP A 157 -14.67 -2.10 6.43
C ASP A 157 -14.83 -0.79 5.65
N ILE A 158 -15.63 0.15 6.18
CA ILE A 158 -15.81 1.49 5.58
C ILE A 158 -14.49 2.26 5.63
N PHE A 159 -13.80 2.29 6.78
CA PHE A 159 -12.51 2.98 6.90
C PHE A 159 -11.45 2.38 5.99
N VAL A 160 -11.38 1.05 5.88
CA VAL A 160 -10.44 0.38 4.97
C VAL A 160 -10.79 0.64 3.51
N PHE A 161 -12.07 0.76 3.15
CA PHE A 161 -12.46 1.13 1.79
C PHE A 161 -12.08 2.58 1.44
N LEU A 162 -12.29 3.53 2.36
CA LEU A 162 -11.81 4.90 2.20
C LEU A 162 -10.28 4.95 2.07
N CYS A 163 -9.58 4.13 2.85
CA CYS A 163 -8.14 3.95 2.71
C CYS A 163 -7.76 3.49 1.30
N ALA A 164 -8.47 2.52 0.72
CA ALA A 164 -8.21 2.04 -0.64
C ALA A 164 -8.31 3.15 -1.69
N ILE A 165 -9.27 4.08 -1.54
CA ILE A 165 -9.41 5.26 -2.40
C ILE A 165 -8.16 6.14 -2.31
N VAL A 166 -7.69 6.42 -1.11
CA VAL A 166 -6.51 7.27 -0.89
C VAL A 166 -5.22 6.57 -1.34
N PHE A 167 -5.09 5.26 -1.15
CA PHE A 167 -3.96 4.50 -1.70
C PHE A 167 -3.94 4.47 -3.22
N ALA A 168 -5.11 4.43 -3.88
CA ALA A 168 -5.16 4.56 -5.34
C ALA A 168 -4.59 5.92 -5.80
N ILE A 169 -4.92 6.99 -5.09
CA ILE A 169 -4.34 8.33 -5.33
C ILE A 169 -2.83 8.31 -5.07
N HIS A 170 -2.38 7.73 -3.96
CA HIS A 170 -0.96 7.60 -3.61
C HIS A 170 -0.15 6.88 -4.71
N ILE A 171 -0.67 5.77 -5.25
CA ILE A 171 -0.04 5.03 -6.36
C ILE A 171 0.12 5.92 -7.60
N LEU A 172 -0.90 6.74 -7.94
CA LEU A 172 -0.84 7.66 -9.08
C LEU A 172 0.14 8.81 -8.83
N VAL A 173 0.24 9.31 -7.60
CA VAL A 173 1.25 10.32 -7.21
C VAL A 173 2.66 9.73 -7.36
N ILE A 174 2.90 8.51 -6.88
CA ILE A 174 4.17 7.82 -7.09
C ILE A 174 4.48 7.68 -8.59
N ASP A 175 3.52 7.23 -9.40
CA ASP A 175 3.70 7.09 -10.86
C ASP A 175 4.17 8.40 -11.51
N HIS A 176 3.58 9.53 -11.08
CA HIS A 176 3.93 10.84 -11.61
C HIS A 176 5.35 11.29 -11.25
N PHE A 177 5.79 11.05 -10.01
CA PHE A 177 7.05 11.58 -9.51
C PHE A 177 8.23 10.61 -9.58
N SER A 178 8.01 9.29 -9.53
CA SER A 178 9.07 8.26 -9.46
C SER A 178 10.02 8.25 -10.67
N SER A 179 9.56 8.74 -11.82
CA SER A 179 10.41 8.88 -13.01
C SER A 179 11.31 10.11 -12.97
N LYS A 180 11.02 11.09 -12.12
CA LYS A 180 11.64 12.44 -12.09
C LYS A 180 12.52 12.66 -10.85
N ALA A 181 12.39 11.81 -9.82
CA ALA A 181 13.09 11.95 -8.54
C ALA A 181 13.71 10.64 -8.10
N ASP A 182 14.69 10.72 -7.19
CA ASP A 182 15.26 9.55 -6.52
C ASP A 182 14.23 8.92 -5.58
N GLY A 183 13.90 7.64 -5.85
CA GLY A 183 12.85 6.93 -5.12
C GLY A 183 13.17 6.72 -3.63
N VAL A 184 14.45 6.53 -3.27
CA VAL A 184 14.85 6.31 -1.87
C VAL A 184 14.75 7.61 -1.08
N LYS A 185 15.22 8.72 -1.66
CA LYS A 185 15.11 10.05 -1.05
C LYS A 185 13.64 10.49 -0.94
N MET A 186 12.83 10.22 -1.98
CA MET A 186 11.40 10.51 -1.98
C MET A 186 10.68 9.71 -0.89
N SER A 187 11.01 8.41 -0.70
CA SER A 187 10.51 7.60 0.40
C SER A 187 10.88 8.18 1.77
N CYS A 188 12.11 8.62 1.95
CA CYS A 188 12.56 9.22 3.21
C CYS A 188 11.74 10.48 3.55
N ILE A 189 11.54 11.38 2.60
CA ILE A 189 10.74 12.59 2.78
C ILE A 189 9.28 12.24 3.10
N GLN A 190 8.66 11.32 2.35
CA GLN A 190 7.27 10.93 2.61
C GLN A 190 7.07 10.38 4.03
N PHE A 191 8.03 9.62 4.57
CA PHE A 191 7.90 9.07 5.92
C PHE A 191 8.00 10.15 7.00
N PHE A 192 8.93 11.10 6.89
CA PHE A 192 8.98 12.20 7.82
C PHE A 192 7.73 13.08 7.76
N VAL A 193 7.23 13.36 6.56
CA VAL A 193 5.97 14.10 6.40
C VAL A 193 4.81 13.33 7.01
N SER A 194 4.69 12.03 6.73
CA SER A 194 3.63 11.19 7.31
C SER A 194 3.74 11.09 8.84
N GLY A 195 4.96 10.94 9.36
CA GLY A 195 5.22 10.90 10.80
C GLY A 195 4.81 12.19 11.50
N ILE A 196 5.16 13.35 10.93
CA ILE A 196 4.78 14.67 11.46
C ILE A 196 3.25 14.85 11.43
N LEU A 197 2.59 14.47 10.35
CA LEU A 197 1.13 14.57 10.25
C LEU A 197 0.42 13.65 11.26
N CYS A 198 0.96 12.45 11.51
CA CYS A 198 0.41 11.54 12.52
C CYS A 198 0.73 11.98 13.95
N LEU A 199 1.81 12.75 14.17
CA LEU A 199 2.22 13.21 15.50
C LEU A 199 1.14 14.09 16.15
N VAL A 200 0.49 14.95 15.38
CA VAL A 200 -0.56 15.85 15.90
C VAL A 200 -1.70 15.06 16.54
N PRO A 201 -2.41 14.16 15.85
CA PRO A 201 -3.46 13.37 16.48
C PRO A 201 -2.93 12.41 17.56
N THR A 202 -1.70 11.91 17.46
CA THR A 202 -1.06 11.12 18.53
C THR A 202 -1.02 11.88 19.84
N LEU A 203 -0.57 13.13 19.81
CA LEU A 203 -0.43 13.94 21.04
C LEU A 203 -1.75 14.49 21.54
N VAL A 204 -2.72 14.75 20.66
CA VAL A 204 -4.01 15.35 21.02
C VAL A 204 -5.04 14.30 21.43
N LEU A 205 -5.04 13.12 20.83
CA LEU A 205 -6.11 12.14 20.99
C LEU A 205 -5.69 10.88 21.76
N GLU A 206 -4.43 10.47 21.70
CA GLU A 206 -4.02 9.15 22.19
C GLU A 206 -3.12 9.22 23.45
N HIS A 207 -2.29 10.24 23.61
CA HIS A 207 -1.39 10.42 24.77
C HIS A 207 -0.61 9.13 25.14
N PRO A 208 0.21 8.56 24.23
CA PRO A 208 0.83 7.26 24.44
C PRO A 208 1.81 7.25 25.60
N HIS A 209 1.84 6.16 26.38
CA HIS A 209 2.84 5.92 27.42
C HIS A 209 4.00 5.08 26.88
N MET A 210 5.23 5.34 27.35
CA MET A 210 6.43 4.62 26.93
C MET A 210 6.31 3.11 27.14
N ALA A 211 5.66 2.66 28.20
CA ALA A 211 5.43 1.24 28.46
C ALA A 211 4.61 0.56 27.35
N GLN A 212 3.61 1.23 26.80
CA GLN A 212 2.79 0.71 25.70
C GLN A 212 3.60 0.60 24.40
N LEU A 213 4.44 1.61 24.12
CA LEU A 213 5.34 1.59 22.95
C LEU A 213 6.36 0.45 23.07
N LEU A 214 6.92 0.25 24.25
CA LEU A 214 7.84 -0.86 24.51
C LEU A 214 7.14 -2.22 24.41
N ALA A 215 5.89 -2.36 24.83
CA ALA A 215 5.12 -3.59 24.65
C ALA A 215 4.85 -3.89 23.17
N ALA A 216 4.66 -2.86 22.36
CA ALA A 216 4.40 -2.96 20.91
C ALA A 216 5.69 -3.00 20.05
N TRP A 217 6.89 -3.21 20.64
CA TRP A 217 8.15 -3.06 19.90
C TRP A 217 8.28 -3.96 18.66
N GLN A 218 7.83 -5.21 18.73
CA GLN A 218 7.92 -6.17 17.63
C GLN A 218 7.07 -5.72 16.42
N PRO A 219 5.74 -5.50 16.55
CA PRO A 219 4.93 -5.03 15.44
C PRO A 219 5.36 -3.64 14.94
N ILE A 220 5.81 -2.75 15.80
CA ILE A 220 6.33 -1.42 15.40
C ILE A 220 7.61 -1.55 14.59
N LEU A 221 8.57 -2.39 15.00
CA LEU A 221 9.81 -2.61 14.25
C LEU A 221 9.54 -3.26 12.89
N TYR A 222 8.69 -4.28 12.83
CA TYR A 222 8.30 -4.88 11.55
C TYR A 222 7.69 -3.83 10.62
N ALA A 223 6.72 -3.07 11.12
CA ALA A 223 6.03 -2.04 10.34
C ALA A 223 6.95 -0.89 9.95
N GLY A 224 7.85 -0.44 10.84
CA GLY A 224 8.76 0.66 10.58
C GLY A 224 9.92 0.29 9.65
N VAL A 225 10.61 -0.82 9.92
CA VAL A 225 11.80 -1.20 9.16
C VAL A 225 11.40 -1.90 7.86
N LEU A 226 10.63 -2.99 7.93
CA LEU A 226 10.32 -3.80 6.76
C LEU A 226 9.19 -3.18 5.92
N SER A 227 8.05 -2.84 6.52
CA SER A 227 6.92 -2.31 5.77
C SER A 227 7.20 -0.88 5.27
N CYS A 228 7.64 0.03 6.14
CA CYS A 228 7.97 1.40 5.73
C CYS A 228 9.34 1.46 5.04
N GLY A 229 10.43 1.19 5.75
CA GLY A 229 11.77 1.37 5.22
C GLY A 229 12.03 0.59 3.93
N VAL A 230 11.71 -0.68 3.90
CA VAL A 230 11.99 -1.56 2.76
C VAL A 230 10.84 -1.52 1.74
N ALA A 231 9.63 -1.93 2.11
CA ALA A 231 8.59 -2.22 1.13
C ALA A 231 8.08 -0.97 0.38
N TYR A 232 7.80 0.16 1.04
CA TYR A 232 7.42 1.39 0.34
C TYR A 232 8.54 1.93 -0.56
N THR A 233 9.80 1.78 -0.14
CA THR A 233 10.95 2.15 -0.98
C THR A 233 11.02 1.26 -2.22
N LEU A 234 10.86 -0.05 -2.04
CA LEU A 234 10.79 -1.01 -3.13
C LEU A 234 9.59 -0.74 -4.05
N GLN A 235 8.44 -0.30 -3.51
CA GLN A 235 7.30 0.12 -4.30
C GLN A 235 7.69 1.26 -5.26
N ILE A 236 8.28 2.34 -4.76
CA ILE A 236 8.65 3.49 -5.59
C ILE A 236 9.67 3.07 -6.67
N ILE A 237 10.67 2.26 -6.30
CA ILE A 237 11.68 1.75 -7.23
C ILE A 237 11.03 0.81 -8.27
N GLY A 238 10.18 -0.10 -7.84
CA GLY A 238 9.52 -1.08 -8.70
C GLY A 238 8.48 -0.45 -9.63
N GLN A 239 7.81 0.62 -9.21
CA GLN A 239 6.86 1.35 -10.05
C GLN A 239 7.51 2.20 -11.13
N LYS A 240 8.80 2.56 -10.96
CA LYS A 240 9.52 3.41 -11.92
C LYS A 240 9.48 2.83 -13.34
N GLY A 241 8.81 3.53 -14.27
CA GLY A 241 8.67 3.10 -15.65
C GLY A 241 7.72 1.91 -15.87
N MET A 242 6.95 1.50 -14.87
CA MET A 242 5.91 0.49 -14.98
C MET A 242 4.53 1.16 -15.10
N ASN A 243 3.61 0.52 -15.81
CA ASN A 243 2.23 0.98 -15.84
C ASN A 243 1.62 0.87 -14.44
N PRO A 244 1.01 1.93 -13.87
CA PRO A 244 0.48 1.92 -12.51
C PRO A 244 -0.60 0.86 -12.29
N THR A 245 -1.39 0.53 -13.30
CA THR A 245 -2.35 -0.57 -13.25
C THR A 245 -1.66 -1.93 -13.08
N VAL A 246 -0.55 -2.17 -13.76
CA VAL A 246 0.23 -3.42 -13.61
C VAL A 246 0.90 -3.46 -12.24
N ALA A 247 1.41 -2.33 -11.78
CA ALA A 247 2.03 -2.23 -10.46
C ALA A 247 1.00 -2.51 -9.34
N SER A 248 -0.16 -1.84 -9.37
CA SER A 248 -1.24 -2.05 -8.39
C SER A 248 -1.73 -3.49 -8.34
N LEU A 249 -1.69 -4.15 -9.46
CA LEU A 249 -2.02 -5.55 -9.66
C LEU A 249 -1.09 -6.51 -8.93
N ILE A 250 0.23 -6.31 -9.09
CA ILE A 250 1.22 -7.14 -8.41
C ILE A 250 1.15 -6.87 -6.90
N LEU A 251 1.00 -5.61 -6.51
CA LEU A 251 0.88 -5.21 -5.10
C LEU A 251 -0.36 -5.81 -4.44
N SER A 252 -1.48 -5.96 -5.15
CA SER A 252 -2.71 -6.53 -4.59
C SER A 252 -2.60 -7.99 -4.15
N LEU A 253 -1.52 -8.70 -4.52
CA LEU A 253 -1.21 -10.00 -3.94
C LEU A 253 -0.99 -9.95 -2.43
N GLU A 254 -0.76 -8.75 -1.86
CA GLU A 254 -0.75 -8.54 -0.41
C GLU A 254 -2.02 -9.04 0.26
N SER A 255 -3.17 -8.98 -0.44
CA SER A 255 -4.45 -9.46 0.09
C SER A 255 -4.49 -10.96 0.33
N VAL A 256 -3.93 -11.74 -0.59
CA VAL A 256 -3.82 -13.20 -0.42
C VAL A 256 -2.85 -13.53 0.71
N ILE A 257 -1.71 -12.83 0.75
CA ILE A 257 -0.72 -13.01 1.81
C ILE A 257 -1.30 -12.63 3.17
N SER A 258 -2.12 -11.57 3.26
CA SER A 258 -2.74 -11.14 4.53
C SER A 258 -3.71 -12.19 5.08
N VAL A 259 -4.50 -12.86 4.23
CA VAL A 259 -5.37 -13.96 4.65
C VAL A 259 -4.54 -15.13 5.17
N LEU A 260 -3.53 -15.54 4.40
CA LEU A 260 -2.65 -16.62 4.81
C LEU A 260 -1.93 -16.31 6.14
N ALA A 261 -1.43 -15.09 6.30
CA ALA A 261 -0.80 -14.63 7.53
C ALA A 261 -1.80 -14.57 8.70
N GLY A 262 -3.03 -14.11 8.48
CA GLY A 262 -4.10 -14.09 9.47
C GLY A 262 -4.45 -15.50 9.97
N ILE A 263 -4.55 -16.47 9.06
CA ILE A 263 -4.81 -17.88 9.41
C ILE A 263 -3.61 -18.47 10.18
N LEU A 264 -2.39 -18.30 9.66
CA LEU A 264 -1.22 -18.99 10.20
C LEU A 264 -0.70 -18.37 11.50
N ILE A 265 -0.78 -17.05 11.66
CA ILE A 265 -0.18 -16.33 12.79
C ILE A 265 -1.22 -15.98 13.86
N LEU A 266 -2.41 -15.53 13.45
CA LEU A 266 -3.47 -15.12 14.38
C LEU A 266 -4.57 -16.18 14.56
N HIS A 267 -4.44 -17.35 13.90
CA HIS A 267 -5.43 -18.43 13.93
C HIS A 267 -6.86 -17.98 13.58
N GLN A 268 -6.99 -16.95 12.74
CA GLN A 268 -8.27 -16.46 12.23
C GLN A 268 -8.87 -17.51 11.30
N THR A 269 -10.15 -17.82 11.50
CA THR A 269 -10.90 -18.78 10.67
C THR A 269 -11.89 -18.00 9.80
N PRO A 270 -11.61 -17.79 8.51
CA PRO A 270 -12.55 -17.12 7.61
C PRO A 270 -13.79 -17.99 7.43
N THR A 271 -14.96 -17.36 7.40
CA THR A 271 -16.22 -18.02 7.08
C THR A 271 -16.25 -18.45 5.61
N SER A 272 -17.09 -19.43 5.25
CA SER A 272 -17.24 -19.86 3.85
C SER A 272 -17.64 -18.70 2.92
N ARG A 273 -18.39 -17.74 3.43
CA ARG A 273 -18.82 -16.53 2.72
C ARG A 273 -17.60 -15.61 2.45
N GLU A 274 -16.75 -15.40 3.45
CA GLU A 274 -15.51 -14.63 3.30
C GLU A 274 -14.54 -15.29 2.31
N VAL A 275 -14.43 -16.63 2.36
CA VAL A 275 -13.62 -17.39 1.39
C VAL A 275 -14.14 -17.18 -0.04
N LEU A 276 -15.46 -17.22 -0.26
CA LEU A 276 -16.07 -16.95 -1.56
C LEU A 276 -15.77 -15.51 -2.02
N GLY A 277 -15.88 -14.54 -1.11
CA GLY A 277 -15.52 -13.14 -1.37
C GLY A 277 -14.04 -13.00 -1.79
N CYS A 278 -13.13 -13.66 -1.07
CA CYS A 278 -11.70 -13.70 -1.42
C CYS A 278 -11.45 -14.29 -2.82
N ILE A 279 -12.11 -15.40 -3.16
CA ILE A 279 -11.97 -16.04 -4.48
C ILE A 279 -12.46 -15.10 -5.59
N LEU A 280 -13.62 -14.46 -5.41
CA LEU A 280 -14.15 -13.51 -6.38
C LEU A 280 -13.22 -12.30 -6.57
N MET A 281 -12.72 -11.73 -5.47
CA MET A 281 -11.77 -10.62 -5.51
C MET A 281 -10.49 -11.01 -6.22
N PHE A 282 -9.90 -12.15 -5.86
CA PHE A 282 -8.67 -12.64 -6.49
C PHE A 282 -8.86 -12.90 -7.98
N THR A 283 -9.99 -13.50 -8.36
CA THR A 283 -10.33 -13.74 -9.78
C THR A 283 -10.51 -12.41 -10.52
N ALA A 284 -11.16 -11.41 -9.89
CA ALA A 284 -11.31 -10.07 -10.46
C ALA A 284 -9.94 -9.41 -10.71
N ILE A 285 -9.03 -9.54 -9.75
CA ILE A 285 -7.65 -9.08 -9.84
C ILE A 285 -6.95 -9.72 -11.04
N LEU A 286 -6.99 -11.03 -11.16
CA LEU A 286 -6.38 -11.77 -12.27
C LEU A 286 -6.99 -11.37 -13.63
N LEU A 287 -8.31 -11.24 -13.69
CA LEU A 287 -9.02 -10.88 -14.91
C LEU A 287 -8.64 -9.49 -15.41
N ALA A 288 -8.53 -8.52 -14.50
CA ALA A 288 -8.12 -7.16 -14.84
C ALA A 288 -6.69 -7.08 -15.42
N GLN A 289 -5.87 -8.14 -15.22
CA GLN A 289 -4.49 -8.24 -15.71
C GLN A 289 -4.40 -8.76 -17.14
N LEU A 290 -5.41 -9.47 -17.61
CA LEU A 290 -5.34 -10.08 -18.93
C LEU A 290 -5.25 -8.99 -20.01
N PRO A 291 -4.35 -9.13 -20.98
CA PRO A 291 -4.23 -8.17 -22.06
C PRO A 291 -5.53 -8.13 -22.85
N THR A 292 -6.15 -6.96 -22.94
CA THR A 292 -7.32 -6.78 -23.82
C THR A 292 -6.90 -7.00 -25.26
N PRO A 293 -7.60 -7.86 -26.03
CA PRO A 293 -7.31 -8.02 -27.46
C PRO A 293 -7.40 -6.65 -28.13
N SER A 294 -6.26 -6.14 -28.59
CA SER A 294 -6.23 -4.94 -29.42
C SER A 294 -7.10 -5.21 -30.63
N LYS A 295 -8.17 -4.43 -30.85
CA LYS A 295 -8.80 -4.38 -32.17
C LYS A 295 -7.70 -3.98 -33.15
N LYS A 296 -7.13 -4.96 -33.90
CA LYS A 296 -6.36 -4.63 -35.08
C LYS A 296 -7.23 -3.69 -35.89
N SER A 297 -6.76 -2.46 -36.10
CA SER A 297 -7.33 -1.56 -37.09
C SER A 297 -7.30 -2.33 -38.41
N ARG A 298 -8.48 -2.74 -38.92
CA ARG A 298 -8.62 -3.11 -40.31
C ARG A 298 -8.31 -1.85 -41.12
N GLN A 299 -7.11 -1.76 -41.59
CA GLN A 299 -6.81 -0.94 -42.78
C GLN A 299 -7.23 -1.69 -44.01
#